data_f45866675fdc3f12b08877bca240d017
#
_entry.id   f45866675fdc3f12b08877bca240d017
#
_cell.length_a   1.000
_cell.length_b   1.000
_cell.length_c   1.000
_cell.angle_alpha   90.00
_cell.angle_beta   90.00
_cell.angle_gamma   90.00
#
_symmetry.space_group_name_H-M   'P 1'
#
loop_
_entity.id
_entity.type
_entity.pdbx_description
1 polymer ?
#
loop_
_entity_poly.entity_id
_entity_poly.type
_entity_poly.pdbx_seq_one_letter_code
_entity_poly.pdbx_strand_id
1 'polypeptide(L)' 'QAFAVVTVIVDDAPGQIAALLDEVGRTDVNVEDLRLEHASGHRVGMVEISVLPGRRDELVAALTAAGWKVV' A
#
# COMPACT_ATOMS: atom_id res chain seq x y z
N GLN A 1 -17.13 -1.05 -11.92
CA GLN A 1 -17.03 -1.40 -10.51
C GLN A 1 -16.03 -0.49 -9.80
N ALA A 2 -16.43 0.06 -8.67
CA ALA A 2 -15.56 0.93 -7.89
C ALA A 2 -14.66 0.09 -6.98
N PHE A 3 -13.40 0.52 -6.87
CA PHE A 3 -12.46 -0.09 -5.92
C PHE A 3 -12.25 0.86 -4.76
N ALA A 4 -11.83 0.32 -3.63
CA ALA A 4 -11.35 1.12 -2.51
C ALA A 4 -9.83 1.26 -2.64
N VAL A 5 -9.31 2.41 -2.22
CA VAL A 5 -7.88 2.70 -2.32
C VAL A 5 -7.28 2.75 -0.92
N VAL A 6 -6.16 2.06 -0.75
CA VAL A 6 -5.35 2.12 0.45
C VAL A 6 -4.05 2.84 0.07
N THR A 7 -3.76 3.93 0.75
CA THR A 7 -2.57 4.73 0.47
C THR A 7 -1.54 4.52 1.56
N VAL A 8 -0.33 4.16 1.16
CA VAL A 8 0.78 3.90 2.08
C VAL A 8 1.92 4.85 1.74
N ILE A 9 2.43 5.53 2.76
CA ILE A 9 3.61 6.38 2.61
C ILE A 9 4.83 5.49 2.84
N VAL A 10 5.77 5.52 1.89
CA VAL A 10 6.99 4.71 1.98
C VAL A 10 8.21 5.61 1.83
N ASP A 11 9.32 5.21 2.46
CA ASP A 11 10.59 5.88 2.23
C ASP A 11 11.09 5.55 0.83
N ASP A 12 11.70 6.53 0.18
CA ASP A 12 12.31 6.33 -1.13
C ASP A 12 13.69 5.66 -0.94
N ALA A 13 13.66 4.40 -0.64
CA ALA A 13 14.87 3.61 -0.37
C ALA A 13 14.77 2.27 -1.09
N PRO A 14 15.92 1.69 -1.48
CA PRO A 14 15.92 0.39 -2.14
C PRO A 14 15.20 -0.66 -1.30
N GLY A 15 14.37 -1.45 -1.94
CA GLY A 15 13.67 -2.55 -1.29
C GLY A 15 12.38 -2.18 -0.57
N GLN A 16 12.06 -0.91 -0.40
CA GLN A 16 10.85 -0.52 0.33
C GLN A 16 9.56 -0.93 -0.39
N ILE A 17 9.50 -0.71 -1.69
CA ILE A 17 8.33 -1.11 -2.48
C ILE A 17 8.19 -2.63 -2.47
N ALA A 18 9.30 -3.35 -2.63
CA ALA A 18 9.27 -4.82 -2.61
C ALA A 18 8.81 -5.34 -1.25
N ALA A 19 9.27 -4.72 -0.16
CA ALA A 19 8.87 -5.10 1.19
C ALA A 19 7.38 -4.87 1.41
N LEU A 20 6.85 -3.74 0.91
CA LEU A 20 5.42 -3.44 1.00
C LEU A 20 4.60 -4.47 0.23
N LEU A 21 4.99 -4.78 -1.00
CA LEU A 21 4.27 -5.75 -1.82
C LEU A 21 4.34 -7.16 -1.22
N ASP A 22 5.46 -7.51 -0.59
CA ASP A 22 5.58 -8.77 0.13
C ASP A 22 4.59 -8.83 1.30
N GLU A 23 4.48 -7.72 2.05
CA GLU A 23 3.54 -7.64 3.16
C GLU A 23 2.09 -7.78 2.67
N VAL A 24 1.74 -7.10 1.57
CA VAL A 24 0.42 -7.21 0.96
C VAL A 24 0.16 -8.66 0.52
N GLY A 25 1.17 -9.30 -0.05
CA GLY A 25 1.07 -10.69 -0.50
C GLY A 25 0.85 -11.69 0.63
N ARG A 26 1.21 -11.33 1.86
CA ARG A 26 0.96 -12.18 3.03
C ARG A 26 -0.47 -12.10 3.52
N THR A 27 -1.20 -11.09 3.11
CA THR A 27 -2.63 -11.02 3.35
C THR A 27 -3.33 -11.83 2.27
N ASP A 28 -4.61 -12.07 2.45
CA ASP A 28 -5.39 -12.77 1.43
C ASP A 28 -6.10 -11.77 0.50
N VAL A 29 -5.67 -10.53 0.52
CA VAL A 29 -6.30 -9.46 -0.23
C VAL A 29 -5.67 -9.36 -1.61
N ASN A 30 -6.50 -9.47 -2.65
CA ASN A 30 -6.03 -9.35 -4.02
C ASN A 30 -5.88 -7.87 -4.39
N VAL A 31 -4.77 -7.53 -5.03
CA VAL A 31 -4.53 -6.18 -5.52
C VAL A 31 -5.15 -6.05 -6.92
N GLU A 32 -6.10 -5.12 -7.06
CA GLU A 32 -6.78 -4.89 -8.34
C GLU A 32 -6.03 -3.89 -9.20
N ASP A 33 -5.33 -2.95 -8.58
CA ASP A 33 -4.53 -1.95 -9.27
C ASP A 33 -3.48 -1.38 -8.32
N LEU A 34 -2.40 -0.86 -8.85
CA LEU A 34 -1.29 -0.33 -8.08
C LEU A 34 -0.76 0.92 -8.76
N ARG A 35 -0.63 2.00 -7.99
CA ARG A 35 -0.06 3.26 -8.50
C ARG A 35 1.03 3.73 -7.57
N LEU A 36 2.10 4.21 -8.17
CA LEU A 36 3.25 4.76 -7.44
C LEU A 36 3.37 6.23 -7.77
N GLU A 37 3.52 7.05 -6.74
CA GLU A 37 3.76 8.47 -6.92
C GLU A 37 4.96 8.89 -6.07
N HIS A 38 5.80 9.74 -6.62
CA HIS A 38 6.92 10.33 -5.92
C HIS A 38 6.66 11.81 -5.73
N ALA A 39 6.89 12.28 -4.51
CA ALA A 39 6.88 13.71 -4.26
C ALA A 39 8.23 14.28 -4.70
N SER A 40 8.21 15.23 -5.63
CA SER A 40 9.42 15.84 -6.15
C SER A 40 10.22 16.51 -5.03
N GLY A 41 11.50 16.18 -4.95
CA GLY A 41 12.39 16.75 -3.93
C GLY A 41 12.25 16.13 -2.53
N HIS A 42 11.42 15.11 -2.36
CA HIS A 42 11.24 14.42 -1.09
C HIS A 42 11.70 12.98 -1.18
N ARG A 43 12.13 12.44 -0.03
CA ARG A 43 12.56 11.04 0.06
C ARG A 43 11.41 10.11 0.42
N VAL A 44 10.21 10.50 0.07
CA VAL A 44 9.03 9.68 0.34
C VAL A 44 8.26 9.50 -0.95
N GLY A 45 7.63 8.35 -1.06
CA GLY A 45 6.71 8.04 -2.13
C GLY A 45 5.37 7.64 -1.56
N MET A 46 4.37 7.64 -2.40
CA MET A 46 3.04 7.15 -2.08
C MET A 46 2.74 5.94 -2.94
N VAL A 47 2.24 4.89 -2.30
CA VAL A 47 1.76 3.71 -3.00
C VAL A 47 0.25 3.64 -2.78
N GLU A 48 -0.50 3.69 -3.87
CA GLU A 48 -1.95 3.58 -3.83
C GLU A 48 -2.33 2.17 -4.30
N ILE A 49 -2.96 1.42 -3.41
CA ILE A 49 -3.33 0.02 -3.65
C ILE A 49 -4.84 -0.04 -3.75
N SER A 50 -5.34 -0.44 -4.92
CA SER A 50 -6.78 -0.58 -5.15
C SER A 50 -7.18 -2.03 -4.88
N VAL A 51 -8.23 -2.20 -4.07
CA VAL A 51 -8.75 -3.50 -3.68
C VAL A 51 -10.28 -3.47 -3.74
N LEU A 52 -10.90 -4.62 -3.65
CA LEU A 52 -12.36 -4.67 -3.52
C LEU A 52 -12.77 -3.98 -2.22
N PRO A 53 -13.86 -3.19 -2.23
CA PRO A 53 -14.24 -2.39 -1.05
C PRO A 53 -14.39 -3.20 0.23
N GLY A 54 -14.91 -4.41 0.14
CA GLY A 54 -15.09 -5.27 1.30
C GLY A 54 -13.80 -5.81 1.90
N ARG A 55 -12.67 -5.63 1.23
CA ARG A 55 -11.36 -6.12 1.69
C ARG A 55 -10.45 -5.00 2.18
N ARG A 56 -10.90 -3.75 2.08
CA ARG A 56 -10.06 -2.60 2.43
C ARG A 56 -9.65 -2.58 3.90
N ASP A 57 -10.61 -2.74 4.81
CA ASP A 57 -10.31 -2.63 6.23
C ASP A 57 -9.36 -3.73 6.71
N GLU A 58 -9.48 -4.90 6.14
CA GLU A 58 -8.59 -6.03 6.42
C GLU A 58 -7.15 -5.69 6.01
N LEU A 59 -6.98 -5.11 4.84
CA LEU A 59 -5.65 -4.73 4.36
C LEU A 59 -5.06 -3.60 5.21
N VAL A 60 -5.87 -2.57 5.52
CA VAL A 60 -5.42 -1.46 6.37
C VAL A 60 -4.95 -1.98 7.73
N ALA A 61 -5.72 -2.89 8.35
CA ALA A 61 -5.37 -3.44 9.65
C ALA A 61 -4.05 -4.23 9.58
N ALA A 62 -3.87 -5.04 8.54
CA ALA A 62 -2.66 -5.85 8.39
C ALA A 62 -1.43 -4.97 8.18
N LEU A 63 -1.52 -3.95 7.32
CA LEU A 63 -0.40 -3.07 7.05
C LEU A 63 -0.05 -2.21 8.27
N THR A 64 -1.06 -1.70 8.97
CA THR A 64 -0.84 -0.90 10.18
C THR A 64 -0.18 -1.75 11.26
N ALA A 65 -0.64 -2.97 11.46
CA ALA A 65 -0.07 -3.88 12.46
C ALA A 65 1.38 -4.21 12.14
N ALA A 66 1.76 -4.25 10.87
CA ALA A 66 3.13 -4.53 10.45
C ALA A 66 4.03 -3.29 10.48
N GLY A 67 3.50 -2.14 10.85
CA GLY A 67 4.28 -0.90 11.00
C GLY A 67 4.29 0.01 9.79
N TRP A 68 3.51 -0.28 8.76
CA TRP A 68 3.43 0.57 7.59
C TRP A 68 2.59 1.82 7.88
N LYS A 69 2.96 2.93 7.26
CA LYS A 69 2.25 4.18 7.44
C LYS A 69 1.12 4.29 6.43
N VAL A 70 -0.09 4.00 6.89
CA VAL A 70 -1.30 4.06 6.07
C VAL A 70 -1.99 5.40 6.33
N VAL A 71 -2.38 6.08 5.26
CA VAL A 71 -3.05 7.37 5.36
C VAL A 71 -4.45 7.34 4.79
#